data_eedbbd037df418893579cc8f9ce9589c
#
_entry.id   eedbbd037df418893579cc8f9ce9589c
#
_cell.length_a   1.000
_cell.length_b   1.000
_cell.length_c   1.000
_cell.angle_alpha   90.00
_cell.angle_beta   90.00
_cell.angle_gamma   90.00
#
_symmetry.space_group_name_H-M   'P 1'
#
loop_
_entity.id
_entity.type
_entity.pdbx_description
1 polymer ?
#
loop_
_entity_poly.entity_id
_entity_poly.type
_entity_poly.pdbx_seq_one_letter_code
_entity_poly.pdbx_strand_id
1 'polypeptide(L)'
;MIINLTTAARIVPLAAMMLGACVSQSAYEKQGQELQQARAQSTAEQAQIVKMQREQKWVVAGDMLFPEGGYQLSAGGKQALNQYVPKLQALQNAKVVVYGYTDSLQVGPLLKRAGIANNIDLSSRRADNVVAYLESQGVNPDAISAKGFGDTHPVASNDTPDGRSKNRRIEIVLGGPGA
;
A
#
# COMPACT_ATOMS: atom_id res chain seq x y z
N MET A 1 -51.17 17.66 -30.80
CA MET A 1 -51.79 16.33 -31.02
C MET A 1 -51.34 15.44 -29.87
N ILE A 2 -52.19 15.37 -28.86
CA ILE A 2 -51.90 14.76 -27.57
C ILE A 2 -52.52 13.36 -27.61
N ILE A 3 -51.69 12.33 -27.49
CA ILE A 3 -52.17 10.96 -27.35
C ILE A 3 -51.96 10.52 -25.91
N ASN A 4 -53.04 10.55 -25.15
CA ASN A 4 -53.15 9.92 -23.84
C ASN A 4 -53.26 8.40 -24.03
N LEU A 5 -52.31 7.65 -23.49
CA LEU A 5 -52.43 6.20 -23.35
C LEU A 5 -52.62 5.86 -21.87
N THR A 6 -53.85 5.78 -21.44
CA THR A 6 -54.26 5.17 -20.18
C THR A 6 -54.13 3.65 -20.31
N THR A 7 -53.09 3.08 -19.74
CA THR A 7 -52.94 1.61 -19.64
C THR A 7 -53.59 1.16 -18.34
N ALA A 8 -54.74 0.56 -18.46
CA ALA A 8 -55.48 -0.04 -17.37
C ALA A 8 -54.67 -1.21 -16.76
N ALA A 9 -54.37 -1.09 -15.49
CA ALA A 9 -53.80 -2.18 -14.70
C ALA A 9 -54.83 -3.31 -14.59
N ARG A 10 -54.58 -4.40 -15.28
CA ARG A 10 -55.28 -5.67 -15.08
C ARG A 10 -54.79 -6.29 -13.79
N ILE A 11 -55.59 -6.19 -12.75
CA ILE A 11 -55.48 -6.97 -11.53
C ILE A 11 -55.83 -8.41 -11.90
N VAL A 12 -54.81 -9.25 -12.03
CA VAL A 12 -54.98 -10.71 -12.10
C VAL A 12 -55.07 -11.19 -10.66
N PRO A 13 -56.19 -11.81 -10.25
CA PRO A 13 -56.24 -12.41 -8.93
C PRO A 13 -55.35 -13.65 -8.93
N LEU A 14 -54.29 -13.59 -8.15
CA LEU A 14 -53.44 -14.73 -7.87
C LEU A 14 -54.20 -15.66 -6.91
N ALA A 15 -55.10 -16.44 -7.46
CA ALA A 15 -55.78 -17.51 -6.73
C ALA A 15 -54.77 -18.66 -6.50
N ALA A 16 -54.38 -18.82 -5.27
CA ALA A 16 -54.08 -20.04 -4.56
C ALA A 16 -53.56 -21.22 -5.42
N MET A 17 -52.23 -21.42 -5.40
CA MET A 17 -51.67 -22.75 -5.34
C MET A 17 -50.94 -22.89 -4.00
N MET A 18 -51.73 -23.17 -2.97
CA MET A 18 -51.29 -23.74 -1.73
C MET A 18 -50.95 -25.23 -1.99
N LEU A 19 -49.85 -25.51 -2.64
CA LEU A 19 -49.25 -26.86 -2.62
C LEU A 19 -48.07 -26.81 -1.69
N GLY A 20 -48.27 -27.40 -0.52
CA GLY A 20 -47.44 -27.53 0.61
C GLY A 20 -45.95 -27.84 0.32
N ALA A 21 -45.14 -26.90 0.59
CA ALA A 21 -43.84 -27.15 1.20
C ALA A 21 -43.86 -26.35 2.52
N CYS A 22 -44.27 -27.02 3.58
CA CYS A 22 -43.98 -26.55 4.93
C CYS A 22 -42.46 -26.64 5.12
N VAL A 23 -41.72 -25.72 4.54
CA VAL A 23 -40.40 -25.39 5.05
C VAL A 23 -40.70 -24.82 6.44
N SER A 24 -40.38 -25.57 7.47
CA SER A 24 -40.65 -25.15 8.84
C SER A 24 -39.94 -23.79 9.05
N GLN A 25 -40.59 -22.86 9.71
CA GLN A 25 -40.04 -21.55 10.01
C GLN A 25 -38.63 -21.64 10.60
N SER A 26 -38.38 -22.71 11.38
CA SER A 26 -37.07 -23.04 11.94
C SER A 26 -35.99 -23.36 10.87
N ALA A 27 -36.37 -23.98 9.73
CA ALA A 27 -35.42 -24.24 8.64
C ALA A 27 -35.07 -22.96 7.89
N TYR A 28 -36.02 -22.04 7.72
CA TYR A 28 -35.78 -20.73 7.12
C TYR A 28 -34.90 -19.85 8.00
N GLU A 29 -35.14 -19.85 9.31
CA GLU A 29 -34.32 -19.13 10.28
C GLU A 29 -32.90 -19.69 10.34
N LYS A 30 -32.75 -21.02 10.33
CA LYS A 30 -31.45 -21.68 10.30
C LYS A 30 -30.66 -21.32 9.03
N GLN A 31 -31.28 -21.35 7.87
CA GLN A 31 -30.64 -20.95 6.61
C GLN A 31 -30.25 -19.46 6.62
N GLY A 32 -31.06 -18.60 7.21
CA GLY A 32 -30.76 -17.18 7.41
C GLY A 32 -29.52 -16.97 8.30
N GLN A 33 -29.41 -17.74 9.39
CA GLN A 33 -28.24 -17.69 10.29
C GLN A 33 -26.98 -18.22 9.61
N GLU A 34 -27.06 -19.34 8.88
CA GLU A 34 -25.92 -19.88 8.12
C GLU A 34 -25.43 -18.90 7.04
N LEU A 35 -26.35 -18.22 6.34
CA LEU A 35 -25.98 -17.20 5.36
C LEU A 35 -25.33 -15.98 6.00
N GLN A 36 -25.81 -15.55 7.17
CA GLN A 36 -25.18 -14.44 7.91
C GLN A 36 -23.79 -14.83 8.42
N GLN A 37 -23.61 -16.05 8.94
CA GLN A 37 -22.32 -16.54 9.37
C GLN A 37 -21.32 -16.65 8.20
N ALA A 38 -21.75 -17.19 7.05
CA ALA A 38 -20.92 -17.30 5.87
C ALA A 38 -20.48 -15.92 5.33
N ARG A 39 -21.39 -14.92 5.37
CA ARG A 39 -21.06 -13.53 5.01
C ARG A 39 -20.09 -12.90 5.98
N ALA A 40 -20.27 -13.10 7.28
CA ALA A 40 -19.36 -12.59 8.30
C ALA A 40 -17.95 -13.21 8.18
N GLN A 41 -17.84 -14.51 7.91
CA GLN A 41 -16.58 -15.18 7.65
C GLN A 41 -15.89 -14.65 6.38
N SER A 42 -16.61 -14.55 5.28
CA SER A 42 -16.10 -13.99 4.02
C SER A 42 -15.58 -12.55 4.19
N THR A 43 -16.30 -11.72 4.96
CA THR A 43 -15.86 -10.35 5.26
C THR A 43 -14.61 -10.33 6.13
N ALA A 44 -14.50 -11.23 7.10
CA ALA A 44 -13.32 -11.33 7.96
C ALA A 44 -12.09 -11.85 7.18
N GLU A 45 -12.27 -12.83 6.30
CA GLU A 45 -11.20 -13.33 5.41
C GLU A 45 -10.73 -12.25 4.43
N GLN A 46 -11.66 -11.50 3.83
CA GLN A 46 -11.30 -10.36 2.97
C GLN A 46 -10.55 -9.27 3.74
N ALA A 47 -10.95 -8.98 4.97
CA ALA A 47 -10.26 -8.02 5.83
C ALA A 47 -8.83 -8.50 6.18
N GLN A 48 -8.62 -9.80 6.41
CA GLN A 48 -7.29 -10.37 6.62
C GLN A 48 -6.42 -10.32 5.35
N ILE A 49 -6.98 -10.64 4.19
CA ILE A 49 -6.27 -10.54 2.89
C ILE A 49 -5.84 -9.09 2.64
N VAL A 50 -6.73 -8.13 2.83
CA VAL A 50 -6.43 -6.70 2.70
C VAL A 50 -5.37 -6.25 3.70
N LYS A 51 -5.42 -6.74 4.95
CA LYS A 51 -4.40 -6.45 5.96
C LYS A 51 -3.04 -7.01 5.56
N MET A 52 -2.96 -8.29 5.13
CA MET A 52 -1.72 -8.90 4.66
C MET A 52 -1.16 -8.22 3.41
N GLN A 53 -2.01 -7.76 2.50
CA GLN A 53 -1.59 -6.97 1.32
C GLN A 53 -1.07 -5.59 1.72
N ARG A 54 -1.66 -4.94 2.73
CA ARG A 54 -1.19 -3.66 3.27
C ARG A 54 0.13 -3.76 4.02
N GLU A 55 0.47 -4.93 4.56
CA GLU A 55 1.73 -5.18 5.27
C GLU A 55 2.87 -5.67 4.36
N GLN A 56 2.68 -5.68 3.04
CA GLN A 56 3.78 -5.97 2.13
C GLN A 56 4.77 -4.82 2.14
N LYS A 57 5.92 -5.10 2.74
CA LYS A 57 7.05 -4.18 2.85
C LYS A 57 8.27 -4.80 2.21
N TRP A 58 8.89 -4.06 1.30
CA TRP A 58 10.21 -4.39 0.77
C TRP A 58 11.24 -3.47 1.39
N VAL A 59 12.31 -4.06 1.93
CA VAL A 59 13.42 -3.33 2.52
C VAL A 59 14.61 -3.42 1.59
N VAL A 60 15.18 -2.28 1.23
CA VAL A 60 16.35 -2.18 0.38
C VAL A 60 17.44 -1.44 1.13
N ALA A 61 18.64 -2.03 1.21
CA ALA A 61 19.78 -1.39 1.87
C ALA A 61 20.15 -0.08 1.17
N GLY A 62 20.31 1.00 1.95
CA GLY A 62 20.67 2.32 1.42
C GLY A 62 22.03 2.31 0.73
N ASP A 63 22.98 1.56 1.27
CA ASP A 63 24.34 1.44 0.73
C ASP A 63 24.39 0.78 -0.66
N MET A 64 23.35 -0.02 -1.01
CA MET A 64 23.18 -0.57 -2.35
C MET A 64 22.63 0.49 -3.32
N LEU A 65 21.75 1.36 -2.84
CA LEU A 65 21.05 2.33 -3.68
C LEU A 65 21.86 3.59 -3.93
N PHE A 66 22.57 4.06 -2.92
CA PHE A 66 23.23 5.35 -2.94
C PHE A 66 24.74 5.22 -2.72
N PRO A 67 25.56 6.06 -3.35
CA PRO A 67 26.96 6.16 -3.00
C PRO A 67 27.11 6.68 -1.55
N GLU A 68 28.25 6.41 -0.93
CA GLU A 68 28.53 6.88 0.42
C GLU A 68 28.32 8.39 0.55
N GLY A 69 27.57 8.78 1.58
CA GLY A 69 27.22 10.17 1.80
C GLY A 69 26.33 10.80 0.71
N GLY A 70 25.84 10.01 -0.25
CA GLY A 70 25.00 10.50 -1.36
C GLY A 70 23.51 10.34 -1.12
N TYR A 71 22.74 11.01 -1.97
CA TYR A 71 21.28 10.88 -2.04
C TYR A 71 20.77 10.59 -3.46
N GLN A 72 21.62 10.70 -4.46
CA GLN A 72 21.29 10.33 -5.83
C GLN A 72 21.50 8.83 -6.06
N LEU A 73 20.59 8.20 -6.80
CA LEU A 73 20.70 6.77 -7.09
C LEU A 73 21.93 6.46 -7.94
N SER A 74 22.69 5.46 -7.51
CA SER A 74 23.77 4.87 -8.31
C SER A 74 23.19 4.04 -9.48
N ALA A 75 24.03 3.70 -10.45
CA ALA A 75 23.62 2.79 -11.54
C ALA A 75 23.20 1.42 -10.98
N GLY A 76 23.94 0.87 -10.01
CA GLY A 76 23.57 -0.37 -9.32
C GLY A 76 22.28 -0.24 -8.53
N GLY A 77 22.05 0.91 -7.88
CA GLY A 77 20.80 1.21 -7.16
C GLY A 77 19.59 1.22 -8.08
N LYS A 78 19.70 1.83 -9.25
CA LYS A 78 18.64 1.80 -10.28
C LYS A 78 18.33 0.37 -10.72
N GLN A 79 19.37 -0.42 -10.98
CA GLN A 79 19.22 -1.83 -11.35
C GLN A 79 18.54 -2.65 -10.22
N ALA A 80 18.91 -2.41 -8.96
CA ALA A 80 18.27 -3.07 -7.81
C ALA A 80 16.79 -2.71 -7.67
N LEU A 81 16.39 -1.48 -8.03
CA LEU A 81 15.00 -1.05 -8.00
C LEU A 81 14.15 -1.65 -9.13
N ASN A 82 14.75 -1.98 -10.28
CA ASN A 82 14.02 -2.53 -11.43
C ASN A 82 13.24 -3.82 -11.11
N GLN A 83 13.70 -4.63 -10.16
CA GLN A 83 12.98 -5.86 -9.76
C GLN A 83 11.61 -5.58 -9.10
N TYR A 84 11.40 -4.36 -8.60
CA TYR A 84 10.13 -3.95 -7.97
C TYR A 84 9.16 -3.31 -8.96
N VAL A 85 9.65 -2.76 -10.06
CA VAL A 85 8.84 -2.03 -11.06
C VAL A 85 7.63 -2.84 -11.54
N PRO A 86 7.77 -4.10 -12.05
CA PRO A 86 6.61 -4.83 -12.53
C PRO A 86 5.60 -5.15 -11.41
N LYS A 87 6.07 -5.34 -10.18
CA LYS A 87 5.19 -5.56 -9.01
C LYS A 87 4.39 -4.30 -8.67
N LEU A 88 5.04 -3.13 -8.71
CA LEU A 88 4.41 -1.85 -8.41
C LEU A 88 3.44 -1.42 -9.51
N GLN A 89 3.76 -1.67 -10.79
CA GLN A 89 2.87 -1.42 -11.92
C GLN A 89 1.61 -2.30 -11.91
N ALA A 90 1.71 -3.53 -11.39
CA ALA A 90 0.57 -4.42 -11.26
C ALA A 90 -0.43 -3.98 -10.17
N LEU A 91 -0.05 -3.04 -9.30
CA LEU A 91 -0.90 -2.52 -8.22
C LEU A 91 -1.83 -1.42 -8.75
N GLN A 92 -3.01 -1.80 -9.25
CA GLN A 92 -3.93 -0.86 -9.90
C GLN A 92 -4.58 0.16 -8.95
N ASN A 93 -4.79 -0.19 -7.67
CA ASN A 93 -5.53 0.63 -6.70
C ASN A 93 -4.85 0.73 -5.32
N ALA A 94 -3.62 0.27 -5.18
CA ALA A 94 -2.90 0.34 -3.92
C ALA A 94 -1.98 1.57 -3.89
N LYS A 95 -2.02 2.27 -2.78
CA LYS A 95 -1.07 3.35 -2.51
C LYS A 95 0.25 2.75 -2.02
N VAL A 96 1.35 3.31 -2.48
CA VAL A 96 2.71 2.93 -2.12
C VAL A 96 3.39 4.12 -1.44
N VAL A 97 4.06 3.87 -0.34
CA VAL A 97 4.89 4.89 0.32
C VAL A 97 6.33 4.40 0.40
N VAL A 98 7.24 5.22 -0.06
CA VAL A 98 8.68 4.99 0.05
C VAL A 98 9.20 5.73 1.28
N TYR A 99 9.61 4.99 2.28
CA TYR A 99 10.18 5.53 3.51
C TYR A 99 11.70 5.51 3.45
N GLY A 100 12.34 6.66 3.73
CA GLY A 100 13.78 6.79 3.85
C GLY A 100 14.22 6.84 5.30
N TYR A 101 15.30 6.14 5.62
CA TYR A 101 15.92 6.11 6.94
C TYR A 101 17.43 6.30 6.83
N THR A 102 18.03 6.86 7.89
CA THR A 102 19.47 7.00 8.05
C THR A 102 19.94 6.28 9.31
N ASP A 103 21.24 6.19 9.48
CA ASP A 103 21.85 5.97 10.78
C ASP A 103 21.86 7.29 11.60
N SER A 104 22.40 7.25 12.82
CA SER A 104 22.47 8.40 13.73
C SER A 104 23.65 9.35 13.45
N LEU A 105 24.52 9.06 12.48
CA LEU A 105 25.62 9.95 12.12
C LEU A 105 25.04 11.23 11.48
N GLN A 106 25.58 12.37 11.87
CA GLN A 106 25.14 13.65 11.32
C GLN A 106 25.59 13.80 9.86
N VAL A 107 24.75 14.49 9.07
CA VAL A 107 25.09 14.82 7.68
C VAL A 107 26.40 15.60 7.59
N GLY A 108 27.25 15.18 6.66
CA GLY A 108 28.56 15.77 6.46
C GLY A 108 28.52 17.18 5.83
N PRO A 109 29.65 17.89 5.84
CA PRO A 109 29.73 19.27 5.33
C PRO A 109 29.34 19.42 3.86
N LEU A 110 29.60 18.42 3.03
CA LEU A 110 29.24 18.43 1.60
C LEU A 110 27.73 18.44 1.40
N LEU A 111 27.00 17.61 2.15
CA LEU A 111 25.54 17.58 2.12
C LEU A 111 24.93 18.89 2.64
N LYS A 112 25.50 19.44 3.72
CA LYS A 112 25.07 20.74 4.25
C LYS A 112 25.21 21.86 3.22
N ARG A 113 26.32 21.90 2.44
CA ARG A 113 26.50 22.84 1.33
C ARG A 113 25.50 22.62 0.19
N ALA A 114 25.03 21.38 0.00
CA ALA A 114 23.99 21.03 -0.96
C ALA A 114 22.57 21.30 -0.46
N GLY A 115 22.42 21.97 0.70
CA GLY A 115 21.13 22.33 1.28
C GLY A 115 20.42 21.21 2.05
N ILE A 116 21.17 20.16 2.43
CA ILE A 116 20.65 19.06 3.26
C ILE A 116 21.11 19.31 4.70
N ALA A 117 20.21 19.79 5.54
CA ALA A 117 20.55 20.26 6.88
C ALA A 117 20.76 19.14 7.90
N ASN A 118 20.00 18.05 7.79
CA ASN A 118 19.90 16.99 8.79
C ASN A 118 19.52 15.63 8.16
N ASN A 119 19.41 14.60 9.01
CA ASN A 119 19.07 13.23 8.58
C ASN A 119 17.65 13.10 8.03
N ILE A 120 16.70 13.92 8.47
CA ILE A 120 15.35 13.94 7.91
C ILE A 120 15.39 14.45 6.48
N ASP A 121 16.08 15.54 6.22
CA ASP A 121 16.24 16.07 4.86
C ASP A 121 16.96 15.07 3.95
N LEU A 122 18.01 14.41 4.44
CA LEU A 122 18.74 13.40 3.68
C LEU A 122 17.86 12.21 3.31
N SER A 123 17.12 11.68 4.28
CA SER A 123 16.24 10.54 4.07
C SER A 123 15.07 10.88 3.16
N SER A 124 14.51 12.09 3.27
CA SER A 124 13.47 12.60 2.36
C SER A 124 13.98 12.68 0.93
N ARG A 125 15.14 13.32 0.70
CA ARG A 125 15.77 13.39 -0.63
C ARG A 125 16.06 12.03 -1.24
N ARG A 126 16.46 11.05 -0.42
CA ARG A 126 16.68 9.67 -0.86
C ARG A 126 15.37 9.02 -1.29
N ALA A 127 14.32 9.14 -0.48
CA ALA A 127 13.01 8.60 -0.80
C ALA A 127 12.42 9.27 -2.07
N ASP A 128 12.53 10.59 -2.21
CA ASP A 128 12.09 11.34 -3.39
C ASP A 128 12.81 10.84 -4.67
N ASN A 129 14.12 10.60 -4.60
CA ASN A 129 14.88 10.09 -5.75
C ASN A 129 14.47 8.66 -6.13
N VAL A 130 14.11 7.82 -5.15
CA VAL A 130 13.56 6.48 -5.43
C VAL A 130 12.20 6.59 -6.11
N VAL A 131 11.30 7.43 -5.58
CA VAL A 131 9.97 7.68 -6.18
C VAL A 131 10.12 8.20 -7.61
N ALA A 132 10.89 9.26 -7.82
CA ALA A 132 11.12 9.83 -9.16
C ALA A 132 11.69 8.80 -10.15
N TYR A 133 12.56 7.90 -9.69
CA TYR A 133 13.05 6.82 -10.53
C TYR A 133 11.95 5.82 -10.88
N LEU A 134 11.17 5.36 -9.90
CA LEU A 134 10.10 4.39 -10.13
C LEU A 134 9.01 4.98 -11.06
N GLU A 135 8.67 6.26 -10.91
CA GLU A 135 7.77 6.99 -11.82
C GLU A 135 8.34 7.03 -13.24
N SER A 136 9.64 7.29 -13.40
CA SER A 136 10.31 7.28 -14.71
C SER A 136 10.28 5.90 -15.39
N GLN A 137 10.10 4.83 -14.58
CA GLN A 137 9.93 3.45 -15.07
C GLN A 137 8.44 3.07 -15.26
N GLY A 138 7.51 4.03 -15.15
CA GLY A 138 6.10 3.83 -15.44
C GLY A 138 5.25 3.40 -14.24
N VAL A 139 5.74 3.57 -13.00
CA VAL A 139 4.87 3.46 -11.82
C VAL A 139 3.98 4.69 -11.74
N ASN A 140 2.69 4.50 -11.46
CA ASN A 140 1.71 5.59 -11.42
C ASN A 140 2.07 6.64 -10.35
N PRO A 141 2.32 7.93 -10.73
CA PRO A 141 2.66 9.00 -9.80
C PRO A 141 1.59 9.24 -8.72
N ASP A 142 0.30 9.07 -9.08
CA ASP A 142 -0.80 9.25 -8.13
C ASP A 142 -0.87 8.13 -7.06
N ALA A 143 -0.17 7.03 -7.30
CA ALA A 143 -0.18 5.85 -6.43
C ALA A 143 1.05 5.76 -5.53
N ILE A 144 2.11 6.58 -5.75
CA ILE A 144 3.35 6.49 -5.00
C ILE A 144 3.70 7.83 -4.34
N SER A 145 4.28 7.76 -3.15
CA SER A 145 4.72 8.94 -2.39
C SER A 145 5.99 8.65 -1.60
N ALA A 146 6.67 9.69 -1.14
CA ALA A 146 7.91 9.60 -0.38
C ALA A 146 7.79 10.21 1.01
N LYS A 147 8.51 9.65 1.99
CA LYS A 147 8.63 10.23 3.33
C LYS A 147 9.98 9.87 3.97
N GLY A 148 10.68 10.87 4.48
CA GLY A 148 11.89 10.68 5.26
C GLY A 148 11.63 10.65 6.77
N PHE A 149 12.32 9.77 7.47
CA PHE A 149 12.26 9.63 8.93
C PHE A 149 13.60 9.90 9.60
N GLY A 150 14.67 10.12 8.83
CA GLY A 150 16.01 10.29 9.40
C GLY A 150 16.41 9.05 10.21
N ASP A 151 16.96 9.30 11.38
CA ASP A 151 17.44 8.30 12.34
C ASP A 151 16.46 7.96 13.46
N THR A 152 15.19 8.38 13.33
CA THR A 152 14.17 8.23 14.40
C THR A 152 13.66 6.82 14.61
N HIS A 153 13.85 5.90 13.66
CA HIS A 153 13.34 4.54 13.69
C HIS A 153 14.45 3.51 13.42
N PRO A 154 15.43 3.36 14.33
CA PRO A 154 16.50 2.40 14.14
C PRO A 154 15.97 0.96 14.25
N VAL A 155 16.47 0.08 13.39
CA VAL A 155 16.19 -1.37 13.41
C VAL A 155 17.35 -2.17 13.96
N ALA A 156 18.51 -1.51 14.20
CA ALA A 156 19.69 -2.08 14.83
C ALA A 156 20.43 -0.99 15.63
N SER A 157 21.42 -1.40 16.46
CA SER A 157 22.22 -0.43 17.21
C SER A 157 23.03 0.48 16.28
N ASN A 158 23.00 1.77 16.55
CA ASN A 158 23.86 2.75 15.85
C ASN A 158 25.32 2.76 16.32
N ASP A 159 25.65 2.02 17.39
CA ASP A 159 27.01 1.98 17.95
C ASP A 159 27.97 1.16 17.07
N THR A 160 27.43 0.21 16.31
CA THR A 160 28.21 -0.66 15.44
C THR A 160 28.09 -0.27 13.96
N PRO A 161 29.15 -0.44 13.15
CA PRO A 161 29.09 -0.19 11.70
C PRO A 161 27.99 -1.02 11.01
N ASP A 162 27.86 -2.30 11.36
CA ASP A 162 26.84 -3.20 10.80
C ASP A 162 25.41 -2.76 11.15
N GLY A 163 25.21 -2.30 12.38
CA GLY A 163 23.92 -1.79 12.81
C GLY A 163 23.55 -0.50 12.07
N ARG A 164 24.50 0.42 11.90
CA ARG A 164 24.30 1.63 11.11
C ARG A 164 23.96 1.31 9.65
N SER A 165 24.65 0.32 9.04
CA SER A 165 24.33 -0.13 7.67
C SER A 165 22.87 -0.64 7.55
N LYS A 166 22.37 -1.37 8.54
CA LYS A 166 20.97 -1.82 8.58
C LYS A 166 19.99 -0.67 8.77
N ASN A 167 20.38 0.38 9.50
CA ASN A 167 19.56 1.58 9.70
C ASN A 167 19.46 2.43 8.43
N ARG A 168 20.54 2.52 7.63
CA ARG A 168 20.51 3.18 6.31
C ARG A 168 19.74 2.34 5.31
N ARG A 169 18.44 2.54 5.20
CA ARG A 169 17.55 1.74 4.36
C ARG A 169 16.45 2.56 3.70
N ILE A 170 15.91 1.99 2.66
CA ILE A 170 14.63 2.39 2.06
C ILE A 170 13.62 1.28 2.30
N GLU A 171 12.43 1.64 2.71
CA GLU A 171 11.29 0.73 2.83
C GLU A 171 10.22 1.15 1.81
N ILE A 172 9.81 0.22 0.95
CA ILE A 172 8.70 0.41 0.02
C ILE A 172 7.51 -0.32 0.62
N VAL A 173 6.47 0.40 1.03
CA VAL A 173 5.35 -0.12 1.81
C VAL A 173 4.05 0.06 1.05
N LEU A 174 3.25 -1.00 0.96
CA LEU A 174 1.92 -0.97 0.39
C LEU A 174 0.91 -0.49 1.43
N GLY A 175 0.12 0.52 1.08
CA GLY A 175 -0.95 1.01 1.95
C GLY A 175 -0.46 1.56 3.29
N GLY A 176 0.76 2.10 3.35
CA GLY A 176 1.30 2.72 4.55
C GLY A 176 0.48 3.92 5.04
N PRO A 177 0.60 4.30 6.32
CA PRO A 177 -0.04 5.50 6.86
C PRO A 177 0.46 6.74 6.11
N GLY A 178 -0.45 7.43 5.44
CA GLY A 178 -0.18 8.57 4.54
C GLY A 178 -0.29 8.23 3.05
N ALA A 179 -0.76 7.02 2.72
CA ALA A 179 -1.12 6.62 1.37
C ALA A 179 -2.56 7.07 1.02
#